data_c1d37a8dae096167c20b3bdd445061ce
#
_entry.id   c1d37a8dae096167c20b3bdd445061ce
#
_cell.length_a   1.000
_cell.length_b   1.000
_cell.length_c   1.000
_cell.angle_alpha   90.00
_cell.angle_beta   90.00
_cell.angle_gamma   90.00
#
_symmetry.space_group_name_H-M   'P 1'
#
loop_
_entity.id
_entity.type
_entity.pdbx_description
1 polymer ?
#
loop_
_entity_poly.entity_id
_entity_poly.type
_entity_poly.pdbx_seq_one_letter_code
_entity_poly.pdbx_strand_id
1 'polypeptide(L)'
;MPSRRNVLKQLAAIGALAGLGNLPGKAFAADGANPEESALASANTPFHMPEESTFQTRVWVAFAASAAIWGRDYKEVQATIGRLVQAMVPYTQVNVLCREAEQARARQLCGEQNTRFIVAELDDIWLRDTGGVFVQNGEGELGLVDFNFNGWGDKQEHEQDAGVAELVSKQADARYLQSKLTGEGGGIEVDGNGTAILTESCWLNSNRNPGMSKAQLEAELKANLGLRKIIWLPGIKGKDITDAHVDFYARFVRPGVVVVNLDNDPESHDYEVTRQHMAILKQATDADGNKLELHVLPPPLDGRDNRFSRSRDFAAGYINYLPINGAVIAPEFGDKAADSYCHELLARLYPGRDIVQINIDPVAAGGGGIHCITLHQPA
;
A
#
# COMPACT_ATOMS: atom_id res chain seq x y z
N MET A 1 20.83 22.24 28.55
CA MET A 1 19.54 21.77 28.04
C MET A 1 18.42 22.46 28.81
N PRO A 2 17.65 23.39 28.26
CA PRO A 2 16.56 24.05 28.98
C PRO A 2 15.31 23.16 28.94
N SER A 3 14.66 23.07 30.09
CA SER A 3 13.50 22.21 30.35
C SER A 3 12.22 22.69 29.66
N ARG A 4 11.34 21.73 29.32
CA ARG A 4 10.05 21.92 28.64
C ARG A 4 9.05 22.90 29.29
N ARG A 5 9.41 23.61 30.35
CA ARG A 5 8.53 24.56 31.05
C ARG A 5 8.59 26.00 30.52
N ASN A 6 9.50 26.34 29.63
CA ASN A 6 9.70 27.75 29.19
C ASN A 6 9.07 28.12 27.84
N VAL A 7 8.43 27.18 27.15
CA VAL A 7 7.81 27.44 25.82
C VAL A 7 6.33 27.88 25.93
N LEU A 8 5.67 27.68 27.07
CA LEU A 8 4.26 28.00 27.28
C LEU A 8 3.98 29.38 27.87
N LYS A 9 4.98 30.26 28.05
CA LYS A 9 4.80 31.61 28.63
C LYS A 9 4.92 32.79 27.64
N GLN A 10 5.08 32.56 26.35
CA GLN A 10 5.25 33.63 25.34
C GLN A 10 4.07 33.84 24.36
N LEU A 11 2.91 33.25 24.60
CA LEU A 11 1.71 33.42 23.76
C LEU A 11 0.52 34.08 24.46
N ALA A 12 0.74 34.80 25.53
CA ALA A 12 -0.30 35.55 26.26
C ALA A 12 0.08 37.01 26.49
N ALA A 13 0.22 37.79 25.43
CA ALA A 13 0.21 39.25 25.52
C ALA A 13 0.22 39.90 24.12
N ILE A 14 -0.89 39.95 23.45
CA ILE A 14 -1.30 41.05 22.53
C ILE A 14 -2.83 40.91 22.34
N GLY A 15 -3.55 41.68 23.08
CA GLY A 15 -5.00 41.84 22.93
C GLY A 15 -5.45 42.96 23.82
N ALA A 16 -5.61 44.15 23.24
CA ALA A 16 -6.61 45.12 23.54
C ALA A 16 -6.16 46.50 23.10
N LEU A 17 -6.78 47.06 22.11
CA LEU A 17 -7.15 48.47 22.10
C LEU A 17 -8.33 48.69 21.16
N ALA A 18 -9.36 49.26 21.75
CA ALA A 18 -10.67 49.50 21.20
C ALA A 18 -10.67 50.66 20.22
N GLY A 19 -11.61 50.61 19.26
CA GLY A 19 -12.04 51.73 18.44
C GLY A 19 -13.50 51.57 18.05
N LEU A 20 -14.39 52.26 18.77
CA LEU A 20 -15.81 52.39 18.48
C LEU A 20 -16.02 53.15 17.17
N GLY A 21 -16.77 52.57 16.23
CA GLY A 21 -17.29 53.23 15.05
C GLY A 21 -18.59 52.56 14.62
N ASN A 22 -19.72 53.21 14.98
CA ASN A 22 -21.06 52.83 14.51
C ASN A 22 -21.20 53.11 13.02
N LEU A 23 -21.58 52.10 12.23
CA LEU A 23 -22.23 52.21 10.93
C LEU A 23 -23.37 51.20 10.81
N PRO A 24 -24.47 51.54 10.11
CA PRO A 24 -25.73 50.82 10.22
C PRO A 24 -25.77 49.51 9.47
N GLY A 25 -26.45 48.55 10.05
CA GLY A 25 -26.61 47.21 9.52
C GLY A 25 -27.27 47.12 8.15
N LYS A 26 -26.67 46.36 7.29
CA LYS A 26 -27.38 45.59 6.26
C LYS A 26 -27.32 44.14 6.69
N ALA A 27 -28.46 43.61 7.03
CA ALA A 27 -28.64 42.16 7.19
C ALA A 27 -28.35 41.51 5.84
N PHE A 28 -27.24 40.79 5.73
CA PHE A 28 -27.06 39.75 4.69
C PHE A 28 -27.85 38.53 5.16
N ALA A 29 -28.93 38.24 4.42
CA ALA A 29 -29.57 36.95 4.53
C ALA A 29 -28.50 35.86 4.30
N ALA A 30 -28.34 34.95 5.25
CA ALA A 30 -27.62 33.72 5.00
C ALA A 30 -28.45 32.94 3.97
N ASP A 31 -27.95 32.85 2.74
CA ASP A 31 -28.43 31.88 1.77
C ASP A 31 -28.25 30.50 2.39
N GLY A 32 -29.36 29.90 2.81
CA GLY A 32 -29.44 28.52 3.22
C GLY A 32 -29.12 27.65 2.01
N ALA A 33 -27.90 27.16 1.94
CA ALA A 33 -27.56 26.12 1.00
C ALA A 33 -28.56 24.97 1.17
N ASN A 34 -29.25 24.62 0.10
CA ASN A 34 -30.21 23.54 0.06
C ASN A 34 -29.45 22.22 0.38
N PRO A 35 -29.86 21.43 1.41
CA PRO A 35 -29.19 20.18 1.75
C PRO A 35 -29.10 19.19 0.57
N GLU A 36 -30.05 19.26 -0.36
CA GLU A 36 -30.03 18.44 -1.58
C GLU A 36 -28.97 18.92 -2.60
N GLU A 37 -28.71 20.22 -2.72
CA GLU A 37 -27.63 20.73 -3.56
C GLU A 37 -26.25 20.44 -2.97
N SER A 38 -26.10 20.48 -1.65
CA SER A 38 -24.87 20.06 -0.96
C SER A 38 -24.61 18.56 -1.14
N ALA A 39 -25.64 17.71 -1.03
CA ALA A 39 -25.54 16.28 -1.27
C ALA A 39 -25.24 15.93 -2.75
N LEU A 40 -25.75 16.70 -3.71
CA LEU A 40 -25.45 16.55 -5.13
C LEU A 40 -24.04 17.06 -5.49
N ALA A 41 -23.53 18.07 -4.79
CA ALA A 41 -22.16 18.56 -4.97
C ALA A 41 -21.15 17.54 -4.43
N SER A 42 -21.40 16.89 -3.26
CA SER A 42 -20.53 15.87 -2.69
C SER A 42 -20.48 14.60 -3.54
N ALA A 43 -21.56 14.28 -4.29
CA ALA A 43 -21.60 13.15 -5.20
C ALA A 43 -20.68 13.29 -6.43
N ASN A 44 -20.11 14.47 -6.69
CA ASN A 44 -19.35 14.79 -7.91
C ASN A 44 -17.87 15.10 -7.67
N THR A 45 -17.38 15.12 -6.42
CA THR A 45 -15.96 15.39 -6.18
C THR A 45 -15.14 14.13 -6.53
N PRO A 46 -14.18 14.23 -7.48
CA PRO A 46 -13.45 13.05 -7.94
C PRO A 46 -12.56 12.49 -6.83
N PHE A 47 -12.56 11.17 -6.72
CA PHE A 47 -11.65 10.44 -5.86
C PHE A 47 -10.23 10.39 -6.43
N HIS A 48 -9.25 10.33 -5.56
CA HIS A 48 -7.85 10.08 -5.90
C HIS A 48 -7.21 9.11 -4.89
N MET A 49 -6.25 8.33 -5.35
CA MET A 49 -5.46 7.46 -4.48
C MET A 49 -4.35 8.30 -3.83
N PRO A 50 -4.32 8.43 -2.49
CA PRO A 50 -3.26 9.15 -1.80
C PRO A 50 -1.94 8.36 -1.85
N GLU A 51 -0.81 9.06 -1.67
CA GLU A 51 0.50 8.43 -1.51
C GLU A 51 0.54 7.65 -0.19
N GLU A 52 1.19 6.48 -0.19
CA GLU A 52 1.08 5.49 0.87
C GLU A 52 1.69 5.94 2.20
N SER A 53 2.66 6.87 2.21
CA SER A 53 3.27 7.40 3.43
C SER A 53 2.47 8.51 4.11
N THR A 54 1.33 8.93 3.55
CA THR A 54 0.41 9.86 4.19
C THR A 54 -0.14 9.30 5.50
N PHE A 55 -0.71 10.15 6.36
CA PHE A 55 -1.23 9.72 7.65
C PHE A 55 -2.34 8.66 7.46
N GLN A 56 -2.25 7.59 8.23
CA GLN A 56 -3.13 6.42 8.12
C GLN A 56 -3.97 6.28 9.39
N THR A 57 -5.23 5.93 9.22
CA THR A 57 -6.11 5.58 10.34
C THR A 57 -5.73 4.22 10.91
N ARG A 58 -5.38 3.25 10.03
CA ARG A 58 -5.04 1.88 10.40
C ARG A 58 -4.40 1.11 9.25
N VAL A 59 -3.85 -0.04 9.59
CA VAL A 59 -3.41 -1.05 8.64
C VAL A 59 -4.30 -2.29 8.78
N TRP A 60 -4.54 -2.97 7.68
CA TRP A 60 -5.29 -4.23 7.62
C TRP A 60 -4.35 -5.37 7.24
N VAL A 61 -4.58 -6.55 7.83
CA VAL A 61 -3.91 -7.82 7.48
C VAL A 61 -4.93 -8.95 7.46
N ALA A 62 -4.66 -10.01 6.68
CA ALA A 62 -5.43 -11.24 6.72
C ALA A 62 -4.63 -12.34 7.45
N PHE A 63 -5.22 -12.93 8.47
CA PHE A 63 -4.67 -14.07 9.20
C PHE A 63 -5.35 -15.36 8.71
N ALA A 64 -5.02 -15.77 7.47
CA ALA A 64 -5.74 -16.82 6.75
C ALA A 64 -4.82 -17.91 6.16
N ALA A 65 -3.55 -17.99 6.57
CA ALA A 65 -2.66 -19.05 6.12
C ALA A 65 -3.18 -20.42 6.55
N SER A 66 -3.44 -21.31 5.58
CA SER A 66 -4.00 -22.63 5.80
C SER A 66 -3.06 -23.75 5.32
N ALA A 67 -3.27 -24.96 5.86
CA ALA A 67 -2.52 -26.12 5.40
C ALA A 67 -2.87 -26.51 3.95
N ALA A 68 -4.01 -26.11 3.42
CA ALA A 68 -4.40 -26.38 2.04
C ALA A 68 -3.49 -25.63 1.04
N ILE A 69 -3.17 -24.38 1.32
CA ILE A 69 -2.33 -23.53 0.46
C ILE A 69 -0.85 -23.62 0.88
N TRP A 70 -0.57 -23.47 2.18
CA TRP A 70 0.81 -23.37 2.71
C TRP A 70 1.41 -24.68 3.17
N GLY A 71 0.70 -25.80 3.00
CA GLY A 71 1.16 -27.11 3.40
C GLY A 71 1.59 -27.13 4.88
N ARG A 72 2.77 -27.70 5.15
CA ARG A 72 3.33 -27.79 6.52
C ARG A 72 3.78 -26.46 7.10
N ASP A 73 3.97 -25.44 6.28
CA ASP A 73 4.59 -24.16 6.68
C ASP A 73 3.56 -23.11 7.15
N TYR A 74 2.25 -23.42 7.09
CA TYR A 74 1.18 -22.46 7.46
C TYR A 74 1.31 -21.89 8.87
N LYS A 75 1.84 -22.67 9.85
CA LYS A 75 2.01 -22.20 11.23
C LYS A 75 3.10 -21.14 11.36
N GLU A 76 4.17 -21.27 10.59
CA GLU A 76 5.27 -20.31 10.54
C GLU A 76 4.84 -19.04 9.83
N VAL A 77 4.01 -19.16 8.79
CA VAL A 77 3.38 -18.00 8.13
C VAL A 77 2.47 -17.26 9.12
N GLN A 78 1.59 -17.96 9.83
CA GLN A 78 0.75 -17.37 10.89
C GLN A 78 1.59 -16.69 11.97
N ALA A 79 2.70 -17.31 12.41
CA ALA A 79 3.60 -16.72 13.39
C ALA A 79 4.30 -15.46 12.84
N THR A 80 4.62 -15.43 11.56
CA THR A 80 5.20 -14.25 10.89
C THR A 80 4.20 -13.10 10.82
N ILE A 81 2.95 -13.37 10.46
CA ILE A 81 1.87 -12.37 10.49
C ILE A 81 1.70 -11.82 11.92
N GLY A 82 1.72 -12.70 12.94
CA GLY A 82 1.67 -12.27 14.34
C GLY A 82 2.81 -11.30 14.70
N ARG A 83 4.06 -11.62 14.33
CA ARG A 83 5.22 -10.72 14.55
C ARG A 83 5.06 -9.39 13.81
N LEU A 84 4.57 -9.43 12.57
CA LEU A 84 4.31 -8.24 11.78
C LEU A 84 3.28 -7.32 12.46
N VAL A 85 2.16 -7.88 12.92
CA VAL A 85 1.14 -7.13 13.67
C VAL A 85 1.74 -6.51 14.93
N GLN A 86 2.48 -7.29 15.73
CA GLN A 86 3.14 -6.81 16.93
C GLN A 86 4.15 -5.67 16.67
N ALA A 87 4.79 -5.67 15.49
CA ALA A 87 5.69 -4.58 15.10
C ALA A 87 4.95 -3.31 14.67
N MET A 88 3.71 -3.42 14.17
CA MET A 88 2.90 -2.28 13.71
C MET A 88 2.10 -1.61 14.84
N VAL A 89 1.59 -2.36 15.81
CA VAL A 89 0.67 -1.84 16.85
C VAL A 89 1.22 -0.72 17.74
N PRO A 90 2.55 -0.52 17.92
CA PRO A 90 3.07 0.67 18.60
C PRO A 90 2.82 1.97 17.85
N TYR A 91 2.60 1.92 16.53
CA TYR A 91 2.53 3.06 15.63
C TYR A 91 1.14 3.31 15.06
N THR A 92 0.34 2.25 14.87
CA THR A 92 -0.99 2.35 14.25
C THR A 92 -1.93 1.27 14.77
N GLN A 93 -3.24 1.48 14.59
CA GLN A 93 -4.22 0.42 14.81
C GLN A 93 -4.12 -0.62 13.70
N VAL A 94 -4.29 -1.91 14.04
CA VAL A 94 -4.29 -3.00 13.06
C VAL A 94 -5.63 -3.73 13.09
N ASN A 95 -6.31 -3.80 11.94
CA ASN A 95 -7.45 -4.68 11.72
C ASN A 95 -6.95 -6.03 11.18
N VAL A 96 -7.35 -7.10 11.85
CA VAL A 96 -6.96 -8.47 11.51
C VAL A 96 -8.20 -9.21 11.03
N LEU A 97 -8.28 -9.47 9.73
CA LEU A 97 -9.28 -10.36 9.15
C LEU A 97 -8.85 -11.80 9.46
N CYS A 98 -9.76 -12.64 9.89
CA CYS A 98 -9.48 -14.06 10.16
C CYS A 98 -10.74 -14.90 10.03
N ARG A 99 -10.59 -16.15 9.63
CA ARG A 99 -11.71 -17.09 9.66
C ARG A 99 -12.09 -17.40 11.11
N GLU A 100 -13.36 -17.75 11.34
CA GLU A 100 -13.88 -18.05 12.68
C GLU A 100 -13.01 -19.09 13.43
N ALA A 101 -12.62 -20.16 12.73
CA ALA A 101 -11.81 -21.23 13.30
C ALA A 101 -10.39 -20.79 13.73
N GLU A 102 -9.89 -19.70 13.17
CA GLU A 102 -8.54 -19.19 13.42
C GLU A 102 -8.50 -18.03 14.42
N GLN A 103 -9.65 -17.48 14.81
CA GLN A 103 -9.74 -16.28 15.63
C GLN A 103 -8.95 -16.40 16.95
N ALA A 104 -9.08 -17.53 17.65
CA ALA A 104 -8.33 -17.75 18.89
C ALA A 104 -6.80 -17.74 18.66
N ARG A 105 -6.37 -18.33 17.56
CA ARG A 105 -4.94 -18.39 17.19
C ARG A 105 -4.44 -17.00 16.75
N ALA A 106 -5.25 -16.26 16.00
CA ALA A 106 -4.93 -14.89 15.59
C ALA A 106 -4.75 -13.99 16.82
N ARG A 107 -5.69 -14.03 17.79
CA ARG A 107 -5.57 -13.28 19.06
C ARG A 107 -4.30 -13.66 19.83
N GLN A 108 -3.99 -14.95 19.92
CA GLN A 108 -2.80 -15.43 20.62
C GLN A 108 -1.49 -14.88 20.00
N LEU A 109 -1.40 -14.83 18.67
CA LEU A 109 -0.16 -14.45 17.98
C LEU A 109 -0.05 -12.94 17.73
N CYS A 110 -1.14 -12.27 17.38
CA CYS A 110 -1.15 -10.84 17.11
C CYS A 110 -1.22 -9.99 18.39
N GLY A 111 -1.74 -10.53 19.49
CA GLY A 111 -2.07 -9.75 20.69
C GLY A 111 -3.36 -8.95 20.51
N GLU A 112 -3.83 -8.31 21.59
CA GLU A 112 -5.09 -7.56 21.58
C GLU A 112 -4.89 -6.03 21.66
N GLN A 113 -3.67 -5.60 21.95
CA GLN A 113 -3.36 -4.18 22.05
C GLN A 113 -3.37 -3.53 20.66
N ASN A 114 -4.16 -2.48 20.48
CA ASN A 114 -4.31 -1.77 19.21
C ASN A 114 -4.74 -2.65 18.01
N THR A 115 -5.32 -3.85 18.29
CA THR A 115 -5.81 -4.76 17.27
C THR A 115 -7.31 -4.89 17.32
N ARG A 116 -7.95 -4.97 16.16
CA ARG A 116 -9.36 -5.31 16.01
C ARG A 116 -9.48 -6.55 15.14
N PHE A 117 -10.08 -7.62 15.67
CA PHE A 117 -10.31 -8.85 14.93
C PHE A 117 -11.69 -8.84 14.29
N ILE A 118 -11.73 -9.20 13.02
CA ILE A 118 -12.93 -9.21 12.19
C ILE A 118 -13.03 -10.59 11.55
N VAL A 119 -14.13 -11.29 11.80
CA VAL A 119 -14.37 -12.59 11.17
C VAL A 119 -14.75 -12.38 9.72
N ALA A 120 -14.10 -13.13 8.83
CA ALA A 120 -14.29 -13.10 7.40
C ALA A 120 -14.01 -14.48 6.78
N GLU A 121 -14.72 -14.81 5.72
CA GLU A 121 -14.34 -15.93 4.86
C GLU A 121 -13.20 -15.47 3.97
N LEU A 122 -12.11 -16.24 3.91
CA LEU A 122 -10.86 -15.90 3.25
C LEU A 122 -10.24 -17.15 2.66
N ASP A 123 -9.64 -17.00 1.48
CA ASP A 123 -8.84 -18.08 0.89
C ASP A 123 -7.38 -17.99 1.37
N ASP A 124 -6.74 -16.80 1.31
CA ASP A 124 -5.33 -16.63 1.67
C ASP A 124 -5.03 -15.26 2.34
N ILE A 125 -3.76 -14.90 2.44
CA ILE A 125 -3.23 -13.78 3.25
C ILE A 125 -2.99 -12.49 2.46
N TRP A 126 -3.15 -12.46 1.15
CA TRP A 126 -2.68 -11.42 0.24
C TRP A 126 -3.60 -10.20 0.18
N LEU A 127 -3.76 -9.52 1.32
CA LEU A 127 -4.76 -8.47 1.50
C LEU A 127 -4.50 -7.20 0.67
N ARG A 128 -3.26 -6.97 0.23
CA ARG A 128 -2.94 -5.89 -0.72
C ARG A 128 -3.73 -6.04 -2.01
N ASP A 129 -3.92 -7.28 -2.44
CA ASP A 129 -4.53 -7.60 -3.72
C ASP A 129 -6.04 -7.85 -3.61
N THR A 130 -6.47 -8.46 -2.50
CA THR A 130 -7.88 -8.83 -2.28
C THR A 130 -8.70 -7.73 -1.61
N GLY A 131 -8.06 -6.82 -0.86
CA GLY A 131 -8.73 -5.83 -0.01
C GLY A 131 -9.22 -4.56 -0.72
N GLY A 132 -9.02 -4.44 -2.03
CA GLY A 132 -9.31 -3.24 -2.79
C GLY A 132 -8.29 -2.11 -2.59
N VAL A 133 -8.57 -0.94 -3.14
CA VAL A 133 -7.68 0.23 -3.11
C VAL A 133 -8.41 1.42 -2.52
N PHE A 134 -7.92 1.94 -1.40
CA PHE A 134 -8.49 3.13 -0.80
C PHE A 134 -8.21 4.39 -1.63
N VAL A 135 -9.23 5.23 -1.75
CA VAL A 135 -9.19 6.53 -2.40
C VAL A 135 -9.89 7.57 -1.53
N GLN A 136 -9.54 8.84 -1.69
CA GLN A 136 -10.15 9.96 -0.98
C GLN A 136 -10.58 11.04 -1.96
N ASN A 137 -11.64 11.78 -1.63
CA ASN A 137 -12.01 12.97 -2.36
C ASN A 137 -11.60 14.26 -1.61
N GLY A 138 -11.73 15.40 -2.26
CA GLY A 138 -11.37 16.70 -1.68
C GLY A 138 -12.22 17.13 -0.48
N GLU A 139 -13.29 16.42 -0.16
CA GLU A 139 -14.19 16.67 0.97
C GLU A 139 -13.88 15.76 2.18
N GLY A 140 -12.87 14.89 2.05
CA GLY A 140 -12.46 13.93 3.08
C GLY A 140 -13.32 12.66 3.12
N GLU A 141 -14.16 12.42 2.10
CA GLU A 141 -14.88 11.17 1.97
C GLU A 141 -13.90 10.05 1.58
N LEU A 142 -13.97 8.92 2.29
CA LEU A 142 -13.17 7.73 2.01
C LEU A 142 -13.94 6.84 1.02
N GLY A 143 -13.28 6.44 -0.06
CA GLY A 143 -13.76 5.43 -0.99
C GLY A 143 -12.84 4.22 -1.00
N LEU A 144 -13.35 3.10 -1.52
CA LEU A 144 -12.57 1.90 -1.77
C LEU A 144 -12.93 1.37 -3.16
N VAL A 145 -11.95 1.34 -4.05
CA VAL A 145 -12.09 0.79 -5.41
C VAL A 145 -11.85 -0.70 -5.36
N ASP A 146 -12.84 -1.47 -5.80
CA ASP A 146 -12.71 -2.90 -6.03
C ASP A 146 -12.36 -3.15 -7.51
N PHE A 147 -11.19 -3.74 -7.74
CA PHE A 147 -10.70 -4.13 -9.06
C PHE A 147 -11.06 -5.57 -9.43
N ASN A 148 -12.09 -6.15 -8.84
CA ASN A 148 -12.62 -7.47 -9.19
C ASN A 148 -11.55 -8.56 -9.17
N PHE A 149 -10.92 -8.76 -8.00
CA PHE A 149 -9.88 -9.75 -7.84
C PHE A 149 -10.29 -11.13 -8.38
N ASN A 150 -9.45 -11.72 -9.23
CA ASN A 150 -9.71 -12.97 -9.91
C ASN A 150 -8.60 -14.03 -9.73
N GLY A 151 -7.93 -14.03 -8.57
CA GLY A 151 -6.88 -15.01 -8.30
C GLY A 151 -5.66 -14.86 -9.22
N TRP A 152 -5.27 -13.63 -9.54
CA TRP A 152 -4.17 -13.30 -10.46
C TRP A 152 -4.33 -13.89 -11.86
N GLY A 153 -5.59 -13.94 -12.35
CA GLY A 153 -5.92 -14.53 -13.64
C GLY A 153 -6.21 -16.03 -13.56
N ASP A 154 -7.03 -16.43 -12.60
CA ASP A 154 -7.47 -17.81 -12.32
C ASP A 154 -6.31 -18.78 -12.02
N LYS A 155 -5.21 -18.28 -11.40
CA LYS A 155 -4.05 -19.10 -11.03
C LYS A 155 -4.15 -19.69 -9.62
N GLN A 156 -5.05 -19.17 -8.78
CA GLN A 156 -5.33 -19.64 -7.43
C GLN A 156 -6.82 -19.57 -7.13
N GLU A 157 -7.32 -20.47 -6.26
CA GLU A 157 -8.68 -20.38 -5.71
C GLU A 157 -8.86 -19.02 -5.01
N HIS A 158 -9.98 -18.34 -5.27
CA HIS A 158 -10.20 -16.97 -4.84
C HIS A 158 -11.67 -16.61 -4.58
N GLU A 159 -12.55 -17.59 -4.49
CA GLU A 159 -14.00 -17.36 -4.36
C GLU A 159 -14.35 -16.54 -3.10
N GLN A 160 -13.64 -16.77 -1.99
CA GLN A 160 -13.84 -16.01 -0.76
C GLN A 160 -13.11 -14.65 -0.81
N ASP A 161 -11.90 -14.65 -1.34
CA ASP A 161 -11.08 -13.45 -1.45
C ASP A 161 -11.68 -12.40 -2.39
N ALA A 162 -12.44 -12.80 -3.41
CA ALA A 162 -13.17 -11.90 -4.31
C ALA A 162 -14.20 -11.00 -3.60
N GLY A 163 -14.68 -11.38 -2.42
CA GLY A 163 -15.62 -10.58 -1.61
C GLY A 163 -14.96 -9.66 -0.58
N VAL A 164 -13.64 -9.72 -0.42
CA VAL A 164 -12.94 -9.05 0.69
C VAL A 164 -12.96 -7.53 0.54
N ALA A 165 -12.85 -7.00 -0.69
CA ALA A 165 -12.90 -5.55 -0.93
C ALA A 165 -14.23 -4.93 -0.46
N GLU A 166 -15.36 -5.58 -0.73
CA GLU A 166 -16.67 -5.12 -0.24
C GLU A 166 -16.76 -5.19 1.30
N LEU A 167 -16.22 -6.25 1.92
CA LEU A 167 -16.15 -6.37 3.37
C LEU A 167 -15.32 -5.25 4.00
N VAL A 168 -14.12 -5.00 3.45
CA VAL A 168 -13.20 -3.95 3.93
C VAL A 168 -13.87 -2.58 3.81
N SER A 169 -14.53 -2.27 2.69
CA SER A 169 -15.24 -1.00 2.50
C SER A 169 -16.31 -0.77 3.57
N LYS A 170 -17.13 -1.78 3.86
CA LYS A 170 -18.17 -1.72 4.91
C LYS A 170 -17.57 -1.53 6.30
N GLN A 171 -16.48 -2.23 6.62
CA GLN A 171 -15.84 -2.15 7.93
C GLN A 171 -15.03 -0.85 8.14
N ALA A 172 -14.62 -0.23 7.05
CA ALA A 172 -13.91 1.05 7.04
C ALA A 172 -14.85 2.26 6.96
N ASP A 173 -16.16 2.05 6.78
CA ASP A 173 -17.14 3.09 6.47
C ASP A 173 -16.74 3.88 5.21
N ALA A 174 -16.21 3.17 4.21
CA ALA A 174 -15.79 3.72 2.94
C ALA A 174 -16.85 3.49 1.86
N ARG A 175 -16.99 4.43 0.95
CA ARG A 175 -17.85 4.26 -0.22
C ARG A 175 -17.31 3.17 -1.12
N TYR A 176 -18.08 2.12 -1.35
CA TYR A 176 -17.70 1.04 -2.27
C TYR A 176 -17.82 1.49 -3.72
N LEU A 177 -16.72 1.35 -4.48
CA LEU A 177 -16.59 1.78 -5.86
C LEU A 177 -16.13 0.58 -6.72
N GLN A 178 -17.06 -0.05 -7.43
CA GLN A 178 -16.71 -1.17 -8.28
C GLN A 178 -16.12 -0.68 -9.61
N SER A 179 -14.90 -1.13 -9.92
CA SER A 179 -14.24 -0.86 -11.21
C SER A 179 -14.78 -1.76 -12.31
N LYS A 180 -14.57 -1.38 -13.58
CA LYS A 180 -14.76 -2.27 -14.74
C LYS A 180 -13.51 -3.11 -15.02
N LEU A 181 -12.38 -2.77 -14.39
CA LEU A 181 -11.11 -3.46 -14.58
C LEU A 181 -10.99 -4.62 -13.59
N THR A 182 -10.26 -5.63 -14.00
CA THR A 182 -9.70 -6.65 -13.13
C THR A 182 -8.23 -6.33 -12.87
N GLY A 183 -7.82 -6.35 -11.59
CA GLY A 183 -6.45 -6.07 -11.18
C GLY A 183 -6.28 -6.14 -9.68
N GLU A 184 -5.11 -5.78 -9.23
CA GLU A 184 -4.69 -5.92 -7.84
C GLU A 184 -3.96 -4.67 -7.34
N GLY A 185 -4.10 -4.37 -6.03
CA GLY A 185 -3.47 -3.22 -5.40
C GLY A 185 -1.94 -3.26 -5.43
N GLY A 186 -1.32 -4.45 -5.40
CA GLY A 186 0.13 -4.62 -5.56
C GLY A 186 0.64 -4.26 -6.96
N GLY A 187 -0.24 -4.25 -7.96
CA GLY A 187 0.05 -3.79 -9.30
C GLY A 187 -0.02 -2.27 -9.50
N ILE A 188 -0.26 -1.49 -8.44
CA ILE A 188 -0.46 -0.03 -8.49
C ILE A 188 0.52 0.65 -7.53
N GLU A 189 1.26 1.62 -8.03
CA GLU A 189 2.09 2.50 -7.22
C GLU A 189 1.82 3.96 -7.60
N VAL A 190 1.53 4.83 -6.64
CA VAL A 190 1.16 6.23 -6.89
C VAL A 190 1.95 7.21 -6.03
N ASP A 191 2.13 8.42 -6.56
CA ASP A 191 2.76 9.54 -5.84
C ASP A 191 1.77 10.40 -5.03
N GLY A 192 0.47 10.10 -5.09
CA GLY A 192 -0.59 10.91 -4.49
C GLY A 192 -0.84 12.25 -5.20
N ASN A 193 -0.05 12.58 -6.22
CA ASN A 193 -0.14 13.82 -7.00
C ASN A 193 -0.43 13.56 -8.48
N GLY A 194 -1.15 12.47 -8.75
CA GLY A 194 -1.64 12.12 -10.08
C GLY A 194 -0.68 11.36 -10.97
N THR A 195 0.49 10.89 -10.47
CA THR A 195 1.39 10.00 -11.20
C THR A 195 1.26 8.58 -10.67
N ALA A 196 1.18 7.61 -11.57
CA ALA A 196 1.29 6.19 -11.23
C ALA A 196 2.43 5.50 -12.00
N ILE A 197 2.95 4.43 -11.41
CA ILE A 197 3.84 3.45 -12.05
C ILE A 197 3.12 2.10 -12.05
N LEU A 198 3.04 1.46 -13.20
CA LEU A 198 2.41 0.14 -13.39
C LEU A 198 3.25 -0.71 -14.33
N THR A 199 3.04 -2.05 -14.31
CA THR A 199 3.66 -2.95 -15.27
C THR A 199 2.70 -3.35 -16.38
N GLU A 200 3.20 -3.40 -17.62
CA GLU A 200 2.39 -3.84 -18.77
C GLU A 200 2.03 -5.32 -18.68
N SER A 201 2.96 -6.16 -18.21
CA SER A 201 2.78 -7.60 -18.10
C SER A 201 1.64 -8.00 -17.13
N CYS A 202 1.37 -7.19 -16.11
CA CYS A 202 0.23 -7.37 -15.19
C CYS A 202 -1.07 -6.81 -15.81
N TRP A 203 -1.15 -5.51 -16.03
CA TRP A 203 -2.40 -4.81 -16.34
C TRP A 203 -2.91 -5.04 -17.77
N LEU A 204 -2.00 -5.18 -18.77
CA LEU A 204 -2.36 -5.46 -20.17
C LEU A 204 -2.47 -6.94 -20.45
N ASN A 205 -2.48 -7.77 -19.42
CA ASN A 205 -2.60 -9.21 -19.56
C ASN A 205 -4.04 -9.60 -19.88
N SER A 206 -4.20 -10.51 -20.84
CA SER A 206 -5.52 -11.03 -21.22
C SER A 206 -6.21 -11.86 -20.14
N ASN A 207 -5.47 -12.31 -19.12
CA ASN A 207 -6.03 -12.99 -17.96
C ASN A 207 -6.65 -12.04 -16.92
N ARG A 208 -6.52 -10.73 -17.10
CA ARG A 208 -7.19 -9.67 -16.31
C ARG A 208 -8.19 -8.90 -17.17
N ASN A 209 -7.72 -8.23 -18.24
CA ASN A 209 -8.52 -7.30 -19.03
C ASN A 209 -8.54 -7.71 -20.51
N PRO A 210 -9.20 -8.84 -20.87
CA PRO A 210 -9.21 -9.35 -22.23
C PRO A 210 -9.89 -8.36 -23.18
N GLY A 211 -9.25 -8.11 -24.33
CA GLY A 211 -9.79 -7.25 -25.37
C GLY A 211 -9.72 -5.75 -25.13
N MET A 212 -9.23 -5.29 -23.96
CA MET A 212 -8.99 -3.88 -23.70
C MET A 212 -7.69 -3.40 -24.35
N SER A 213 -7.78 -2.26 -25.04
CA SER A 213 -6.58 -1.53 -25.46
C SER A 213 -5.93 -0.80 -24.28
N LYS A 214 -4.63 -0.52 -24.39
CA LYS A 214 -3.90 0.26 -23.38
C LYS A 214 -4.57 1.62 -23.09
N ALA A 215 -5.07 2.31 -24.12
CA ALA A 215 -5.74 3.59 -23.97
C ALA A 215 -7.07 3.49 -23.18
N GLN A 216 -7.84 2.43 -23.38
CA GLN A 216 -9.06 2.19 -22.63
C GLN A 216 -8.77 1.87 -21.17
N LEU A 217 -7.76 1.02 -20.92
CA LEU A 217 -7.32 0.67 -19.57
C LEU A 217 -6.78 1.90 -18.83
N GLU A 218 -5.96 2.74 -19.46
CA GLU A 218 -5.48 4.00 -18.88
C GLU A 218 -6.62 4.95 -18.52
N ALA A 219 -7.65 5.05 -19.36
CA ALA A 219 -8.80 5.92 -19.10
C ALA A 219 -9.57 5.47 -17.85
N GLU A 220 -9.80 4.17 -17.69
CA GLU A 220 -10.47 3.62 -16.51
C GLU A 220 -9.60 3.76 -15.24
N LEU A 221 -8.30 3.46 -15.30
CA LEU A 221 -7.37 3.66 -14.17
C LEU A 221 -7.33 5.13 -13.73
N LYS A 222 -7.23 6.06 -14.68
CA LYS A 222 -7.23 7.49 -14.39
C LYS A 222 -8.52 7.94 -13.72
N ALA A 223 -9.65 7.43 -14.18
CA ALA A 223 -10.95 7.74 -13.61
C ALA A 223 -11.11 7.17 -12.19
N ASN A 224 -10.69 5.91 -11.95
CA ASN A 224 -10.82 5.24 -10.66
C ASN A 224 -9.90 5.82 -9.58
N LEU A 225 -8.70 6.26 -9.96
CA LEU A 225 -7.62 6.61 -9.01
C LEU A 225 -7.24 8.10 -9.04
N GLY A 226 -7.93 8.92 -9.84
CA GLY A 226 -7.61 10.34 -9.97
C GLY A 226 -6.26 10.63 -10.63
N LEU A 227 -5.80 9.76 -11.54
CA LEU A 227 -4.50 9.89 -12.15
C LEU A 227 -4.50 10.82 -13.37
N ARG A 228 -3.39 11.53 -13.52
CA ARG A 228 -3.11 12.37 -14.69
C ARG A 228 -2.13 11.68 -15.65
N LYS A 229 -1.20 10.90 -15.11
CA LYS A 229 -0.12 10.25 -15.84
C LYS A 229 0.16 8.84 -15.32
N ILE A 230 0.46 7.94 -16.25
CA ILE A 230 0.91 6.58 -15.95
C ILE A 230 2.28 6.37 -16.60
N ILE A 231 3.25 5.91 -15.82
CA ILE A 231 4.56 5.46 -16.26
C ILE A 231 4.50 3.94 -16.38
N TRP A 232 4.62 3.43 -17.59
CA TRP A 232 4.56 1.99 -17.84
C TRP A 232 5.95 1.37 -17.81
N LEU A 233 6.07 0.29 -17.04
CA LEU A 233 7.24 -0.59 -17.01
C LEU A 233 6.88 -1.92 -17.69
N PRO A 234 7.79 -2.59 -18.42
CA PRO A 234 7.45 -3.81 -19.14
C PRO A 234 6.99 -4.95 -18.23
N GLY A 235 7.72 -5.24 -17.14
CA GLY A 235 7.52 -6.43 -16.31
C GLY A 235 7.84 -7.74 -17.07
N ILE A 236 7.56 -8.91 -16.45
CA ILE A 236 7.76 -10.22 -17.07
C ILE A 236 6.51 -11.07 -16.87
N LYS A 237 5.77 -11.33 -17.94
CA LYS A 237 4.57 -12.15 -17.90
C LYS A 237 4.88 -13.62 -17.56
N GLY A 238 4.12 -14.20 -16.63
CA GLY A 238 4.15 -15.63 -16.31
C GLY A 238 5.40 -16.09 -15.57
N LYS A 239 6.18 -15.16 -15.02
CA LYS A 239 7.37 -15.51 -14.25
C LYS A 239 7.05 -15.75 -12.79
N ASP A 240 6.14 -14.97 -12.25
CA ASP A 240 5.52 -15.14 -10.94
C ASP A 240 3.98 -15.20 -11.08
N ILE A 241 3.29 -15.45 -9.97
CA ILE A 241 1.83 -15.57 -9.95
C ILE A 241 1.14 -14.26 -10.35
N THR A 242 1.75 -13.12 -10.05
CA THR A 242 1.18 -11.78 -10.25
C THR A 242 1.38 -11.22 -11.66
N ASP A 243 2.23 -11.85 -12.47
CA ASP A 243 2.73 -11.31 -13.74
C ASP A 243 3.53 -10.01 -13.57
N ALA A 244 4.37 -9.93 -12.54
CA ALA A 244 5.25 -8.82 -12.18
C ALA A 244 4.49 -7.60 -11.62
N HIS A 245 3.98 -7.70 -10.39
CA HIS A 245 3.48 -6.54 -9.66
C HIS A 245 4.55 -5.47 -9.48
N VAL A 246 4.16 -4.20 -9.60
CA VAL A 246 5.09 -3.07 -9.52
C VAL A 246 5.70 -2.90 -8.13
N ASP A 247 5.03 -3.35 -7.06
CA ASP A 247 5.49 -3.23 -5.67
C ASP A 247 6.76 -4.05 -5.34
N PHE A 248 7.21 -4.90 -6.28
CA PHE A 248 8.53 -5.54 -6.27
C PHE A 248 9.59 -4.84 -7.14
N TYR A 249 9.21 -3.79 -7.88
CA TYR A 249 10.13 -3.15 -8.82
C TYR A 249 10.35 -1.66 -8.57
N ALA A 250 9.30 -0.92 -8.21
CA ALA A 250 9.40 0.53 -8.01
C ALA A 250 8.35 1.01 -7.01
N ARG A 251 8.75 1.85 -6.04
CA ARG A 251 7.88 2.42 -5.01
C ARG A 251 8.11 3.92 -4.88
N PHE A 252 7.05 4.69 -4.82
CA PHE A 252 7.15 6.10 -4.42
C PHE A 252 7.43 6.22 -2.92
N VAL A 253 8.31 7.13 -2.56
CA VAL A 253 8.57 7.55 -1.18
C VAL A 253 7.74 8.79 -0.85
N ARG A 254 7.56 9.63 -1.85
CA ARG A 254 6.79 10.88 -1.92
C ARG A 254 6.78 11.36 -3.36
N PRO A 255 5.98 12.39 -3.73
CA PRO A 255 5.97 12.92 -5.09
C PRO A 255 7.39 13.18 -5.62
N GLY A 256 7.67 12.63 -6.79
CA GLY A 256 8.95 12.80 -7.50
C GLY A 256 10.12 11.93 -6.99
N VAL A 257 10.00 11.19 -5.89
CA VAL A 257 11.09 10.35 -5.34
C VAL A 257 10.68 8.88 -5.36
N VAL A 258 11.47 8.04 -6.03
CA VAL A 258 11.18 6.62 -6.26
C VAL A 258 12.34 5.74 -5.78
N VAL A 259 12.01 4.71 -5.02
CA VAL A 259 12.91 3.57 -4.76
C VAL A 259 12.71 2.55 -5.87
N VAL A 260 13.81 2.02 -6.41
CA VAL A 260 13.79 1.08 -7.54
C VAL A 260 14.58 -0.17 -7.17
N ASN A 261 13.99 -1.32 -7.40
CA ASN A 261 14.72 -2.58 -7.36
C ASN A 261 15.69 -2.65 -8.56
N LEU A 262 16.93 -3.03 -8.29
CA LEU A 262 17.92 -3.31 -9.33
C LEU A 262 18.62 -4.62 -8.99
N ASP A 263 18.23 -5.67 -9.66
CA ASP A 263 18.82 -6.98 -9.44
C ASP A 263 20.23 -7.03 -10.07
N ASN A 264 21.22 -7.43 -9.30
CA ASN A 264 22.61 -7.50 -9.71
C ASN A 264 23.11 -8.93 -9.96
N ASP A 265 22.25 -9.94 -9.78
CA ASP A 265 22.58 -11.32 -10.11
C ASP A 265 22.31 -11.61 -11.59
N PRO A 266 23.34 -11.85 -12.44
CA PRO A 266 23.16 -12.13 -13.86
C PRO A 266 22.37 -13.41 -14.15
N GLU A 267 22.28 -14.33 -13.20
CA GLU A 267 21.50 -15.57 -13.33
C GLU A 267 20.02 -15.38 -12.97
N SER A 268 19.68 -14.25 -12.35
CA SER A 268 18.30 -13.90 -12.02
C SER A 268 17.50 -13.53 -13.26
N HIS A 269 16.24 -13.95 -13.27
CA HIS A 269 15.31 -13.53 -14.33
C HIS A 269 15.00 -12.03 -14.30
N ASP A 270 15.18 -11.37 -13.16
CA ASP A 270 14.93 -9.94 -13.00
C ASP A 270 16.11 -9.05 -13.41
N TYR A 271 17.27 -9.64 -13.69
CA TYR A 271 18.48 -8.90 -14.03
C TYR A 271 18.27 -7.89 -15.17
N GLU A 272 17.74 -8.34 -16.30
CA GLU A 272 17.54 -7.48 -17.48
C GLU A 272 16.34 -6.54 -17.34
N VAL A 273 15.21 -7.02 -16.78
CA VAL A 273 13.99 -6.22 -16.69
C VAL A 273 14.16 -5.07 -15.70
N THR A 274 14.88 -5.26 -14.58
CA THR A 274 15.14 -4.18 -13.61
C THR A 274 16.01 -3.08 -14.20
N ARG A 275 16.94 -3.41 -15.12
CA ARG A 275 17.72 -2.42 -15.90
C ARG A 275 16.85 -1.64 -16.88
N GLN A 276 15.92 -2.29 -17.55
CA GLN A 276 14.94 -1.63 -18.42
C GLN A 276 14.05 -0.67 -17.59
N HIS A 277 13.56 -1.10 -16.43
CA HIS A 277 12.79 -0.27 -15.51
C HIS A 277 13.58 0.97 -15.09
N MET A 278 14.82 0.81 -14.67
CA MET A 278 15.72 1.91 -14.31
C MET A 278 15.92 2.88 -15.47
N ALA A 279 16.11 2.39 -16.70
CA ALA A 279 16.32 3.24 -17.87
C ALA A 279 15.05 4.06 -18.20
N ILE A 280 13.87 3.47 -18.10
CA ILE A 280 12.58 4.14 -18.31
C ILE A 280 12.38 5.22 -17.24
N LEU A 281 12.54 4.88 -15.96
CA LEU A 281 12.31 5.79 -14.84
C LEU A 281 13.29 6.98 -14.86
N LYS A 282 14.56 6.79 -15.26
CA LYS A 282 15.53 7.89 -15.44
C LYS A 282 15.09 8.91 -16.50
N GLN A 283 14.31 8.50 -17.49
CA GLN A 283 13.82 9.38 -18.55
C GLN A 283 12.43 9.95 -18.24
N ALA A 284 11.67 9.27 -17.39
CA ALA A 284 10.32 9.65 -17.03
C ALA A 284 10.26 10.99 -16.26
N THR A 285 9.07 11.56 -16.27
CA THR A 285 8.70 12.70 -15.41
C THR A 285 7.41 12.36 -14.68
N ASP A 286 7.17 13.03 -13.56
CA ASP A 286 5.87 13.01 -12.88
C ASP A 286 4.76 13.70 -13.73
N ALA A 287 3.56 13.76 -13.19
CA ALA A 287 2.41 14.38 -13.85
C ALA A 287 2.57 15.90 -14.03
N ASP A 288 3.46 16.55 -13.29
CA ASP A 288 3.78 17.98 -13.38
C ASP A 288 4.98 18.27 -14.28
N GLY A 289 5.60 17.23 -14.88
CA GLY A 289 6.73 17.34 -15.79
C GLY A 289 8.10 17.35 -15.11
N ASN A 290 8.18 17.15 -13.77
CA ASN A 290 9.43 17.11 -13.04
C ASN A 290 10.12 15.75 -13.22
N LYS A 291 11.46 15.74 -13.24
CA LYS A 291 12.24 14.51 -13.26
C LYS A 291 12.13 13.77 -11.93
N LEU A 292 12.16 12.43 -12.01
CA LEU A 292 12.16 11.56 -10.84
C LEU A 292 13.57 11.48 -10.23
N GLU A 293 13.64 11.56 -8.90
CA GLU A 293 14.81 11.20 -8.11
C GLU A 293 14.75 9.70 -7.80
N LEU A 294 15.78 8.94 -8.21
CA LEU A 294 15.78 7.49 -8.09
C LEU A 294 16.80 7.01 -7.05
N HIS A 295 16.35 6.13 -6.16
CA HIS A 295 17.19 5.44 -5.18
C HIS A 295 17.14 3.94 -5.41
N VAL A 296 18.29 3.27 -5.41
CA VAL A 296 18.37 1.83 -5.67
C VAL A 296 18.32 1.07 -4.36
N LEU A 297 17.44 0.06 -4.29
CA LEU A 297 17.35 -0.91 -3.21
C LEU A 297 17.45 -2.32 -3.82
N PRO A 298 18.64 -2.91 -3.91
CA PRO A 298 18.83 -4.21 -4.52
C PRO A 298 18.31 -5.34 -3.63
N PRO A 299 17.97 -6.51 -4.19
CA PRO A 299 17.63 -7.69 -3.40
C PRO A 299 18.88 -8.22 -2.65
N PRO A 300 18.71 -9.09 -1.62
CA PRO A 300 19.83 -9.73 -0.95
C PRO A 300 20.56 -10.71 -1.90
N LEU A 301 21.89 -10.78 -1.77
CA LEU A 301 22.72 -11.72 -2.51
C LEU A 301 23.19 -12.91 -1.65
N ASP A 302 23.36 -12.69 -0.36
CA ASP A 302 23.87 -13.68 0.62
C ASP A 302 22.87 -13.81 1.80
N GLY A 303 21.62 -14.11 1.46
CA GLY A 303 20.53 -14.28 2.43
C GLY A 303 20.64 -15.59 3.22
N ARG A 304 19.74 -15.78 4.19
CA ARG A 304 19.65 -17.01 4.98
C ARG A 304 19.43 -18.23 4.08
N ASP A 305 20.27 -19.27 4.25
CA ASP A 305 20.04 -20.57 3.63
C ASP A 305 19.16 -21.43 4.56
N ASN A 306 17.87 -21.51 4.27
CA ASN A 306 16.91 -22.30 5.00
C ASN A 306 15.85 -22.92 4.06
N ARG A 307 14.90 -23.68 4.62
CA ARG A 307 13.88 -24.35 3.79
C ARG A 307 12.96 -23.38 3.04
N PHE A 308 12.75 -22.18 3.55
CA PHE A 308 11.90 -21.15 2.93
C PHE A 308 12.60 -20.49 1.75
N SER A 309 13.88 -20.08 1.93
CA SER A 309 14.68 -19.45 0.87
C SER A 309 14.97 -20.39 -0.31
N ARG A 310 14.76 -21.70 -0.13
CA ARG A 310 14.86 -22.71 -1.19
C ARG A 310 13.54 -22.93 -1.92
N SER A 311 12.46 -22.20 -1.57
CA SER A 311 11.24 -22.22 -2.34
C SER A 311 11.51 -21.66 -3.74
N ARG A 312 10.88 -22.27 -4.74
CA ARG A 312 10.95 -21.76 -6.13
C ARG A 312 10.38 -20.35 -6.27
N ASP A 313 9.39 -20.02 -5.42
CA ASP A 313 8.66 -18.79 -5.46
C ASP A 313 9.16 -17.77 -4.41
N PHE A 314 10.36 -18.00 -3.82
CA PHE A 314 10.89 -17.14 -2.77
C PHE A 314 11.15 -15.71 -3.27
N ALA A 315 10.36 -14.76 -2.78
CA ALA A 315 10.41 -13.35 -3.17
C ALA A 315 11.27 -12.53 -2.20
N ALA A 316 12.58 -12.48 -2.44
CA ALA A 316 13.54 -11.76 -1.62
C ALA A 316 13.65 -10.28 -2.03
N GLY A 317 12.66 -9.46 -1.72
CA GLY A 317 12.64 -8.06 -2.11
C GLY A 317 12.52 -7.09 -0.95
N TYR A 318 13.59 -6.34 -0.63
CA TYR A 318 13.51 -5.25 0.37
C TYR A 318 12.53 -4.16 0.00
N ILE A 319 12.27 -3.97 -1.30
CA ILE A 319 11.37 -2.94 -1.82
C ILE A 319 9.90 -3.17 -1.41
N ASN A 320 9.55 -4.38 -1.02
CA ASN A 320 8.20 -4.73 -0.56
C ASN A 320 8.00 -4.39 0.93
N TYR A 321 8.43 -3.17 1.33
CA TYR A 321 8.25 -2.60 2.67
C TYR A 321 6.89 -1.87 2.79
N LEU A 322 6.48 -1.56 4.02
CA LEU A 322 5.26 -0.81 4.33
C LEU A 322 5.60 0.45 5.14
N PRO A 323 5.39 1.66 4.63
CA PRO A 323 5.44 2.88 5.45
C PRO A 323 4.16 3.00 6.26
N ILE A 324 4.30 3.26 7.57
CA ILE A 324 3.18 3.52 8.49
C ILE A 324 3.47 4.76 9.33
N ASN A 325 2.49 5.22 10.11
CA ASN A 325 2.66 6.35 11.01
C ASN A 325 3.85 6.12 11.96
N GLY A 326 4.89 6.92 11.85
CA GLY A 326 6.05 6.85 12.74
C GLY A 326 7.05 5.71 12.47
N ALA A 327 6.77 4.79 11.54
CA ALA A 327 7.69 3.70 11.19
C ALA A 327 7.66 3.34 9.70
N VAL A 328 8.68 2.59 9.28
CA VAL A 328 8.69 1.80 8.05
C VAL A 328 8.97 0.36 8.44
N ILE A 329 8.04 -0.53 8.12
CA ILE A 329 8.20 -1.96 8.36
C ILE A 329 8.82 -2.57 7.11
N ALA A 330 10.03 -3.07 7.23
CA ALA A 330 10.82 -3.59 6.12
C ALA A 330 11.20 -5.06 6.35
N PRO A 331 11.36 -5.87 5.29
CA PRO A 331 11.89 -7.21 5.45
C PRO A 331 13.39 -7.20 5.78
N GLU A 332 13.85 -8.28 6.41
CA GLU A 332 15.25 -8.63 6.52
C GLU A 332 15.45 -10.08 6.11
N PHE A 333 16.52 -10.37 5.39
CA PHE A 333 16.78 -11.69 4.81
C PHE A 333 18.07 -12.34 5.35
N GLY A 334 18.78 -11.68 6.29
CA GLY A 334 19.99 -12.19 6.92
C GLY A 334 21.28 -11.91 6.14
N ASP A 335 21.20 -11.27 4.99
CA ASP A 335 22.33 -10.62 4.33
C ASP A 335 22.67 -9.34 5.09
N LYS A 336 23.64 -9.42 6.01
CA LYS A 336 23.94 -8.30 6.92
C LYS A 336 24.28 -6.99 6.20
N ALA A 337 24.93 -7.08 5.05
CA ALA A 337 25.32 -5.89 4.28
C ALA A 337 24.09 -5.26 3.61
N ALA A 338 23.26 -6.09 2.98
CA ALA A 338 22.04 -5.64 2.32
C ALA A 338 20.96 -5.22 3.34
N ASP A 339 20.79 -5.95 4.45
CA ASP A 339 19.89 -5.57 5.55
C ASP A 339 20.28 -4.19 6.13
N SER A 340 21.58 -3.94 6.40
CA SER A 340 22.06 -2.64 6.89
C SER A 340 21.86 -1.53 5.86
N TYR A 341 22.17 -1.80 4.59
CA TYR A 341 21.97 -0.83 3.51
C TYR A 341 20.49 -0.45 3.36
N CYS A 342 19.60 -1.45 3.40
CA CYS A 342 18.15 -1.22 3.37
C CYS A 342 17.73 -0.30 4.53
N HIS A 343 18.13 -0.63 5.76
CA HIS A 343 17.84 0.17 6.94
C HIS A 343 18.31 1.63 6.78
N GLU A 344 19.58 1.83 6.41
CA GLU A 344 20.15 3.17 6.26
C GLU A 344 19.50 3.98 5.13
N LEU A 345 19.17 3.33 4.00
CA LEU A 345 18.50 3.99 2.90
C LEU A 345 17.10 4.44 3.29
N LEU A 346 16.30 3.55 3.89
CA LEU A 346 14.94 3.87 4.32
C LEU A 346 14.93 4.94 5.42
N ALA A 347 15.89 4.91 6.36
CA ALA A 347 16.02 5.95 7.39
C ALA A 347 16.30 7.35 6.80
N ARG A 348 17.07 7.43 5.70
CA ARG A 348 17.30 8.70 4.99
C ARG A 348 16.07 9.16 4.21
N LEU A 349 15.34 8.22 3.61
CA LEU A 349 14.18 8.52 2.76
C LEU A 349 12.92 8.88 3.57
N TYR A 350 12.78 8.30 4.78
CA TYR A 350 11.67 8.53 5.70
C TYR A 350 12.15 9.16 7.02
N PRO A 351 12.64 10.41 7.00
CA PRO A 351 13.18 11.05 8.20
C PRO A 351 12.13 11.14 9.30
N GLY A 352 12.53 10.76 10.52
CA GLY A 352 11.66 10.78 11.70
C GLY A 352 10.77 9.54 11.86
N ARG A 353 10.89 8.53 10.98
CA ARG A 353 10.28 7.21 11.15
C ARG A 353 11.31 6.19 11.62
N ASP A 354 10.89 5.31 12.51
CA ASP A 354 11.68 4.14 12.90
C ASP A 354 11.73 3.13 11.76
N ILE A 355 12.87 2.51 11.52
CA ILE A 355 12.97 1.42 10.55
C ILE A 355 12.96 0.11 11.31
N VAL A 356 11.88 -0.65 11.15
CA VAL A 356 11.66 -1.92 11.83
C VAL A 356 11.81 -3.06 10.83
N GLN A 357 12.92 -3.79 10.90
CA GLN A 357 13.16 -4.93 10.02
C GLN A 357 12.67 -6.24 10.64
N ILE A 358 12.02 -7.07 9.83
CA ILE A 358 11.40 -8.32 10.26
C ILE A 358 11.79 -9.45 9.31
N ASN A 359 12.17 -10.60 9.88
CA ASN A 359 12.30 -11.83 9.11
C ASN A 359 10.93 -12.32 8.64
N ILE A 360 10.76 -12.32 7.32
CA ILE A 360 9.54 -12.75 6.63
C ILE A 360 9.74 -13.97 5.76
N ASP A 361 10.84 -14.71 5.90
CA ASP A 361 11.15 -15.89 5.06
C ASP A 361 9.95 -16.81 4.83
N PRO A 362 9.11 -17.14 5.86
CA PRO A 362 7.94 -17.99 5.65
C PRO A 362 6.90 -17.38 4.69
N VAL A 363 6.69 -16.06 4.70
CA VAL A 363 5.79 -15.36 3.78
C VAL A 363 6.44 -15.25 2.40
N ALA A 364 7.72 -14.88 2.35
CA ALA A 364 8.48 -14.76 1.11
C ALA A 364 8.52 -16.07 0.32
N ALA A 365 8.49 -17.22 0.99
CA ALA A 365 8.42 -18.54 0.35
C ALA A 365 7.16 -18.77 -0.49
N GLY A 366 6.10 -18.00 -0.25
CA GLY A 366 4.86 -18.00 -1.02
C GLY A 366 4.80 -16.96 -2.15
N GLY A 367 5.89 -16.22 -2.39
CA GLY A 367 6.00 -15.32 -3.54
C GLY A 367 5.64 -13.86 -3.27
N GLY A 368 5.57 -13.42 -2.00
CA GLY A 368 5.26 -12.04 -1.66
C GLY A 368 5.97 -11.53 -0.40
N GLY A 369 5.76 -10.27 -0.05
CA GLY A 369 6.40 -9.61 1.08
C GLY A 369 5.44 -8.91 2.03
N ILE A 370 5.96 -7.98 2.82
CA ILE A 370 5.19 -7.23 3.81
C ILE A 370 4.09 -6.39 3.16
N HIS A 371 4.40 -5.71 2.06
CA HIS A 371 3.44 -4.89 1.33
C HIS A 371 2.27 -5.73 0.80
N CYS A 372 2.56 -6.91 0.22
CA CYS A 372 1.55 -7.80 -0.36
C CYS A 372 0.51 -8.30 0.65
N ILE A 373 0.90 -8.48 1.92
CA ILE A 373 0.01 -8.98 2.97
C ILE A 373 -0.64 -7.89 3.81
N THR A 374 -0.43 -6.61 3.46
CA THR A 374 -0.94 -5.47 4.20
C THR A 374 -1.71 -4.51 3.30
N LEU A 375 -2.73 -3.87 3.86
CA LEU A 375 -3.46 -2.80 3.21
C LEU A 375 -3.54 -1.61 4.17
N HIS A 376 -3.07 -0.44 3.76
CA HIS A 376 -3.18 0.78 4.56
C HIS A 376 -4.52 1.47 4.31
N GLN A 377 -5.11 2.04 5.36
CA GLN A 377 -6.31 2.89 5.26
C GLN A 377 -5.90 4.33 5.56
N PRO A 378 -5.97 5.25 4.60
CA PRO A 378 -5.69 6.67 4.85
C PRO A 378 -6.70 7.27 5.84
N ALA A 379 -6.32 8.40 6.45
CA ALA A 379 -7.15 9.12 7.43
C ALA A 379 -8.15 10.05 6.79
#